data_af070eff38ad2e7a3f73506cb6e24d09
#
_entry.id   af070eff38ad2e7a3f73506cb6e24d09
#
_cell.length_a   1.000
_cell.length_b   1.000
_cell.length_c   1.000
_cell.angle_alpha   90.00
_cell.angle_beta   90.00
_cell.angle_gamma   90.00
#
_symmetry.space_group_name_H-M   'P 1'
#
loop_
_entity.id
_entity.type
_entity.pdbx_description
1 polymer ?
#
loop_
_entity_poly.entity_id
_entity_poly.type
_entity_poly.pdbx_seq_one_letter_code
_entity_poly.pdbx_strand_id
1 'polypeptide(L)'
;MPLIQRRVPFTPQNPYRAKRPATSKIIFLSCEGCVTEEEYFARVSDIFSGIKSKIQFISVSEDAVHTSPNSRTPEQAKLLSKVRPKQLVERIDAFKQEKDNIFQFSKYPDDEFWIITDVDMNWSNEIIDPQKGKTYKDEWHDSVAACQAKGYCYAVSNPFFEIWLLLHHDCPNEEDKKYAVTDDHAYESTPHFRERLERLNARIKNKHIKDIDYTEEKIKNAVQRAKQLHIDKADLCPHYFATTVYMLLEKIMELLPETP
;
A
#
# COMPACT_ATOMS: atom_id res chain seq x y z
N MET A 1 -30.56 -13.38 7.73
CA MET A 1 -29.33 -12.58 7.54
C MET A 1 -28.89 -12.79 6.12
N PRO A 2 -28.79 -11.76 5.26
CA PRO A 2 -28.25 -11.94 3.94
C PRO A 2 -26.75 -12.25 4.07
N LEU A 3 -26.33 -13.35 3.47
CA LEU A 3 -24.93 -13.71 3.31
C LEU A 3 -24.25 -12.59 2.52
N ILE A 4 -23.27 -11.93 3.12
CA ILE A 4 -22.39 -11.00 2.42
C ILE A 4 -21.67 -11.84 1.36
N GLN A 5 -22.09 -11.69 0.10
CA GLN A 5 -21.35 -12.27 -1.01
C GLN A 5 -19.97 -11.60 -1.02
N ARG A 6 -18.93 -12.38 -0.70
CA ARG A 6 -17.56 -11.97 -0.88
C ARG A 6 -17.39 -11.54 -2.33
N ARG A 7 -16.98 -10.30 -2.56
CA ARG A 7 -16.58 -9.85 -3.89
C ARG A 7 -15.36 -10.68 -4.29
N VAL A 8 -15.53 -11.48 -5.31
CA VAL A 8 -14.42 -12.23 -5.92
C VAL A 8 -13.48 -11.18 -6.49
N PRO A 9 -12.17 -11.26 -6.18
CA PRO A 9 -11.18 -10.42 -6.84
C PRO A 9 -11.34 -10.54 -8.36
N PHE A 10 -11.10 -9.45 -9.07
CA PHE A 10 -11.20 -9.42 -10.52
C PHE A 10 -10.27 -10.49 -11.11
N THR A 11 -10.84 -11.61 -11.50
CA THR A 11 -10.16 -12.55 -12.38
C THR A 11 -10.22 -11.93 -13.77
N PRO A 12 -9.10 -11.65 -14.44
CA PRO A 12 -9.12 -11.11 -15.79
C PRO A 12 -10.04 -11.98 -16.64
N GLN A 13 -11.13 -11.41 -17.18
CA GLN A 13 -11.93 -12.13 -18.14
C GLN A 13 -11.00 -12.59 -19.25
N ASN A 14 -11.01 -13.88 -19.53
CA ASN A 14 -10.18 -14.59 -20.52
C ASN A 14 -9.32 -13.65 -21.39
N PRO A 15 -7.99 -13.57 -21.18
CA PRO A 15 -7.12 -12.59 -21.84
C PRO A 15 -7.11 -12.75 -23.37
N TYR A 16 -7.65 -13.85 -23.88
CA TYR A 16 -7.77 -14.11 -25.33
C TYR A 16 -8.99 -13.42 -25.97
N ARG A 17 -9.91 -12.81 -25.21
CA ARG A 17 -11.14 -12.21 -25.77
C ARG A 17 -11.10 -10.70 -25.94
N ALA A 18 -10.25 -9.98 -25.24
CA ALA A 18 -10.10 -8.54 -25.46
C ALA A 18 -8.62 -8.17 -25.43
N LYS A 19 -8.10 -7.69 -26.54
CA LYS A 19 -6.77 -7.06 -26.55
C LYS A 19 -6.86 -5.82 -25.66
N ARG A 20 -5.97 -5.72 -24.68
CA ARG A 20 -5.80 -4.51 -23.87
C ARG A 20 -5.53 -3.34 -24.82
N PRO A 21 -6.26 -2.21 -24.72
CA PRO A 21 -5.97 -1.02 -25.53
C PRO A 21 -4.54 -0.55 -25.30
N ALA A 22 -3.85 -0.11 -26.35
CA ALA A 22 -2.45 0.33 -26.29
C ALA A 22 -2.22 1.50 -25.30
N THR A 23 -3.26 2.29 -25.01
CA THR A 23 -3.26 3.44 -24.10
C THR A 23 -3.68 3.09 -22.66
N SER A 24 -3.92 1.81 -22.35
CA SER A 24 -4.39 1.44 -21.01
C SER A 24 -3.21 1.25 -20.06
N LYS A 25 -2.93 2.26 -19.24
CA LYS A 25 -2.02 2.16 -18.10
C LYS A 25 -2.68 1.37 -16.97
N ILE A 26 -1.94 0.51 -16.31
CA ILE A 26 -2.34 -0.17 -15.08
C ILE A 26 -1.37 0.21 -13.96
N ILE A 27 -1.89 0.42 -12.78
CA ILE A 27 -1.13 0.60 -11.54
C ILE A 27 -1.22 -0.70 -10.74
N PHE A 28 -0.07 -1.30 -10.49
CA PHE A 28 0.08 -2.54 -9.72
C PHE A 28 0.52 -2.19 -8.30
N LEU A 29 -0.20 -2.70 -7.30
CA LEU A 29 0.02 -2.37 -5.89
C LEU A 29 0.51 -3.59 -5.13
N SER A 30 1.68 -3.48 -4.48
CA SER A 30 2.24 -4.46 -3.55
C SER A 30 2.22 -3.86 -2.15
N CYS A 31 1.21 -4.23 -1.35
CA CYS A 31 0.98 -3.68 -0.02
C CYS A 31 1.68 -4.49 1.06
N GLU A 32 2.19 -3.82 2.09
CA GLU A 32 2.68 -4.45 3.32
C GLU A 32 1.53 -5.09 4.09
N GLY A 33 0.45 -4.36 4.31
CA GLY A 33 -0.79 -4.88 4.88
C GLY A 33 -1.66 -5.58 3.85
N CYS A 34 -2.14 -6.79 4.21
CA CYS A 34 -2.95 -7.61 3.31
C CYS A 34 -4.46 -7.31 3.40
N VAL A 35 -4.89 -6.40 4.28
CA VAL A 35 -6.32 -6.14 4.54
C VAL A 35 -6.64 -4.66 4.45
N THR A 36 -6.09 -3.85 5.34
CA THR A 36 -6.45 -2.42 5.47
C THR A 36 -6.14 -1.64 4.21
N GLU A 37 -4.93 -1.78 3.68
CA GLU A 37 -4.46 -1.09 2.48
C GLU A 37 -5.21 -1.57 1.23
N GLU A 38 -5.38 -2.90 1.08
CA GLU A 38 -6.10 -3.46 -0.07
C GLU A 38 -7.57 -3.02 -0.06
N GLU A 39 -8.26 -3.05 1.09
CA GLU A 39 -9.63 -2.57 1.22
C GLU A 39 -9.72 -1.07 0.91
N TYR A 40 -8.77 -0.27 1.38
CA TYR A 40 -8.73 1.16 1.10
C TYR A 40 -8.63 1.44 -0.41
N PHE A 41 -7.66 0.85 -1.09
CA PHE A 41 -7.49 1.08 -2.53
C PHE A 41 -8.60 0.43 -3.37
N ALA A 42 -9.20 -0.67 -2.91
CA ALA A 42 -10.42 -1.21 -3.51
C ALA A 42 -11.57 -0.21 -3.40
N ARG A 43 -11.72 0.45 -2.24
CA ARG A 43 -12.70 1.52 -2.03
C ARG A 43 -12.43 2.73 -2.91
N VAL A 44 -11.16 3.15 -3.06
CA VAL A 44 -10.76 4.21 -4.01
C VAL A 44 -11.22 3.87 -5.42
N SER A 45 -11.00 2.62 -5.85
CA SER A 45 -11.43 2.14 -7.18
C SER A 45 -12.95 2.17 -7.37
N ASP A 46 -13.72 1.93 -6.31
CA ASP A 46 -15.18 1.98 -6.35
C ASP A 46 -15.72 3.41 -6.39
N ILE A 47 -15.04 4.35 -5.69
CA ILE A 47 -15.39 5.78 -5.66
C ILE A 47 -15.11 6.43 -7.02
N PHE A 48 -13.92 6.21 -7.55
CA PHE A 48 -13.54 6.73 -8.85
C PHE A 48 -13.96 5.75 -9.94
N SER A 49 -15.23 5.82 -10.34
CA SER A 49 -15.77 4.93 -11.38
C SER A 49 -14.97 5.09 -12.68
N GLY A 50 -14.67 3.97 -13.34
CA GLY A 50 -13.88 3.94 -14.58
C GLY A 50 -12.40 3.59 -14.41
N ILE A 51 -11.85 3.59 -13.18
CA ILE A 51 -10.46 3.15 -12.95
C ILE A 51 -10.33 1.73 -12.37
N LYS A 52 -11.45 1.07 -12.07
CA LYS A 52 -11.46 -0.25 -11.43
C LYS A 52 -10.62 -1.32 -12.16
N SER A 53 -10.61 -1.26 -13.49
CA SER A 53 -9.79 -2.15 -14.33
C SER A 53 -8.34 -1.69 -14.47
N LYS A 54 -7.98 -0.52 -13.93
CA LYS A 54 -6.66 0.10 -14.05
C LYS A 54 -5.83 -0.02 -12.78
N ILE A 55 -6.39 -0.57 -11.71
CA ILE A 55 -5.68 -0.86 -10.46
C ILE A 55 -5.68 -2.37 -10.25
N GLN A 56 -4.50 -2.94 -10.04
CA GLN A 56 -4.31 -4.36 -9.81
C GLN A 56 -3.50 -4.59 -8.52
N PHE A 57 -4.03 -5.43 -7.64
CA PHE A 57 -3.29 -5.83 -6.44
C PHE A 57 -2.36 -7.00 -6.77
N ILE A 58 -1.13 -6.92 -6.27
CA ILE A 58 -0.17 -8.02 -6.26
C ILE A 58 -0.27 -8.67 -4.88
N SER A 59 -1.32 -9.46 -4.69
CA SER A 59 -1.56 -10.15 -3.44
C SER A 59 -0.60 -11.33 -3.26
N VAL A 60 -0.25 -11.62 -2.01
CA VAL A 60 0.24 -12.95 -1.63
C VAL A 60 -0.90 -13.92 -1.92
N SER A 61 -0.63 -15.03 -2.61
CA SER A 61 -1.64 -15.95 -3.17
C SER A 61 -2.96 -16.00 -2.39
N GLU A 62 -4.09 -15.78 -3.06
CA GLU A 62 -5.44 -15.76 -2.47
C GLU A 62 -5.68 -16.93 -1.52
N ASP A 63 -5.16 -18.11 -1.84
CA ASP A 63 -5.26 -19.32 -1.02
C ASP A 63 -4.63 -19.16 0.37
N ALA A 64 -3.53 -18.42 0.49
CA ALA A 64 -2.85 -18.24 1.77
C ALA A 64 -3.59 -17.25 2.69
N VAL A 65 -4.22 -16.21 2.13
CA VAL A 65 -4.96 -15.21 2.90
C VAL A 65 -6.29 -15.78 3.42
N HIS A 66 -6.96 -16.61 2.62
CA HIS A 66 -8.27 -17.20 2.95
C HIS A 66 -8.21 -18.46 3.79
N THR A 67 -7.01 -19.06 3.96
CA THR A 67 -6.83 -20.20 4.83
C THR A 67 -6.76 -19.76 6.28
N SER A 68 -7.55 -20.41 7.18
CA SER A 68 -7.47 -20.09 8.61
C SER A 68 -6.04 -20.28 9.14
N PRO A 69 -5.57 -19.46 10.11
CA PRO A 69 -4.20 -19.55 10.63
C PRO A 69 -3.74 -20.96 10.99
N ASN A 70 -4.65 -21.77 11.55
CA ASN A 70 -4.35 -23.15 11.98
C ASN A 70 -4.32 -24.16 10.83
N SER A 71 -4.72 -23.77 9.63
CA SER A 71 -4.78 -24.65 8.45
C SER A 71 -3.77 -24.24 7.37
N ARG A 72 -2.92 -23.25 7.65
CA ARG A 72 -1.89 -22.77 6.71
C ARG A 72 -0.73 -23.74 6.63
N THR A 73 -0.23 -23.96 5.43
CA THR A 73 1.05 -24.64 5.27
C THR A 73 2.20 -23.78 5.83
N PRO A 74 3.35 -24.37 6.19
CA PRO A 74 4.54 -23.61 6.61
C PRO A 74 4.96 -22.57 5.55
N GLU A 75 4.83 -22.90 4.25
CA GLU A 75 5.12 -21.98 3.15
C GLU A 75 4.14 -20.81 3.11
N GLN A 76 2.84 -21.06 3.27
CA GLN A 76 1.81 -20.02 3.32
C GLN A 76 2.01 -19.10 4.54
N ALA A 77 2.30 -19.68 5.71
CA ALA A 77 2.61 -18.90 6.91
C ALA A 77 3.87 -18.05 6.72
N LYS A 78 4.92 -18.62 6.08
CA LYS A 78 6.16 -17.90 5.75
C LYS A 78 5.93 -16.78 4.76
N LEU A 79 5.08 -16.96 3.75
CA LEU A 79 4.71 -15.89 2.78
C LEU A 79 3.96 -14.76 3.45
N LEU A 80 3.01 -15.06 4.34
CA LEU A 80 2.23 -14.06 5.08
C LEU A 80 3.00 -13.32 6.17
N SER A 81 4.07 -13.92 6.69
CA SER A 81 4.98 -13.28 7.65
C SER A 81 6.01 -12.38 6.96
N LYS A 82 6.08 -12.40 5.63
CA LYS A 82 7.09 -11.72 4.84
C LYS A 82 6.52 -10.47 4.19
N VAL A 83 6.48 -9.38 4.94
CA VAL A 83 5.89 -8.10 4.49
C VAL A 83 6.88 -6.94 4.49
N ARG A 84 8.17 -7.20 4.69
CA ARG A 84 9.20 -6.16 4.66
C ARG A 84 9.41 -5.59 3.26
N PRO A 85 9.90 -4.35 3.12
CA PRO A 85 10.08 -3.67 1.83
C PRO A 85 10.81 -4.48 0.76
N LYS A 86 11.89 -5.19 1.14
CA LYS A 86 12.61 -6.08 0.22
C LYS A 86 11.72 -7.16 -0.39
N GLN A 87 10.84 -7.73 0.41
CA GLN A 87 9.94 -8.81 -0.03
C GLN A 87 8.80 -8.28 -0.90
N LEU A 88 8.40 -7.02 -0.70
CA LEU A 88 7.46 -6.35 -1.59
C LEU A 88 8.07 -6.14 -2.98
N VAL A 89 9.38 -5.81 -3.05
CA VAL A 89 10.13 -5.76 -4.32
C VAL A 89 10.18 -7.13 -4.98
N GLU A 90 10.59 -8.15 -4.23
CA GLU A 90 10.67 -9.54 -4.73
C GLU A 90 9.31 -10.06 -5.20
N ARG A 91 8.22 -9.64 -4.55
CA ARG A 91 6.84 -9.97 -4.94
C ARG A 91 6.48 -9.36 -6.29
N ILE A 92 6.85 -8.11 -6.55
CA ILE A 92 6.65 -7.48 -7.86
C ILE A 92 7.43 -8.23 -8.93
N ASP A 93 8.70 -8.58 -8.68
CA ASP A 93 9.53 -9.30 -9.64
C ASP A 93 8.93 -10.67 -10.00
N ALA A 94 8.52 -11.43 -8.99
CA ALA A 94 7.88 -12.74 -9.18
C ALA A 94 6.57 -12.61 -9.96
N PHE A 95 5.74 -11.62 -9.61
CA PHE A 95 4.49 -11.33 -10.31
C PHE A 95 4.74 -10.98 -11.78
N LYS A 96 5.72 -10.13 -12.07
CA LYS A 96 6.08 -9.78 -13.47
C LYS A 96 6.50 -11.02 -14.24
N GLN A 97 7.31 -11.88 -13.66
CA GLN A 97 7.74 -13.11 -14.30
C GLN A 97 6.58 -14.09 -14.55
N GLU A 98 5.71 -14.27 -13.56
CA GLU A 98 4.57 -15.22 -13.64
C GLU A 98 3.47 -14.74 -14.58
N LYS A 99 3.18 -13.44 -14.57
CA LYS A 99 2.01 -12.87 -15.26
C LYS A 99 2.35 -12.16 -16.58
N ASP A 100 3.59 -12.21 -17.07
CA ASP A 100 3.96 -11.54 -18.33
C ASP A 100 3.16 -12.04 -19.54
N ASN A 101 2.80 -13.32 -19.57
CA ASN A 101 1.94 -13.89 -20.60
C ASN A 101 0.53 -13.26 -20.62
N ILE A 102 0.06 -12.71 -19.50
CA ILE A 102 -1.25 -12.07 -19.35
C ILE A 102 -1.15 -10.57 -19.60
N PHE A 103 -0.23 -9.89 -18.91
CA PHE A 103 -0.13 -8.43 -18.91
C PHE A 103 0.79 -7.88 -19.99
N GLN A 104 1.73 -8.69 -20.51
CA GLN A 104 2.67 -8.32 -21.57
C GLN A 104 3.44 -7.02 -21.25
N PHE A 105 4.07 -6.97 -20.08
CA PHE A 105 4.68 -5.76 -19.50
C PHE A 105 5.63 -5.02 -20.43
N SER A 106 6.36 -5.75 -21.30
CA SER A 106 7.24 -5.14 -22.30
C SER A 106 6.51 -4.30 -23.35
N LYS A 107 5.21 -4.55 -23.56
CA LYS A 107 4.36 -3.80 -24.50
C LYS A 107 3.68 -2.60 -23.85
N TYR A 108 3.68 -2.54 -22.52
CA TYR A 108 3.02 -1.50 -21.73
C TYR A 108 4.02 -0.85 -20.77
N PRO A 109 5.02 -0.11 -21.28
CA PRO A 109 6.09 0.48 -20.46
C PRO A 109 5.57 1.55 -19.49
N ASP A 110 4.37 2.08 -19.73
CA ASP A 110 3.73 3.09 -18.86
C ASP A 110 3.05 2.49 -17.62
N ASP A 111 3.00 1.14 -17.50
CA ASP A 111 2.52 0.49 -16.30
C ASP A 111 3.40 0.83 -15.11
N GLU A 112 2.78 1.17 -13.99
CA GLU A 112 3.48 1.50 -12.76
C GLU A 112 3.34 0.39 -11.71
N PHE A 113 4.42 0.15 -10.98
CA PHE A 113 4.47 -0.78 -9.86
C PHE A 113 4.78 -0.01 -8.60
N TRP A 114 3.86 -0.08 -7.64
CA TRP A 114 3.96 0.66 -6.38
C TRP A 114 4.08 -0.29 -5.20
N ILE A 115 4.97 0.07 -4.28
CA ILE A 115 5.09 -0.54 -2.97
C ILE A 115 4.41 0.39 -1.98
N ILE A 116 3.50 -0.16 -1.17
CA ILE A 116 2.89 0.53 -0.04
C ILE A 116 3.47 -0.08 1.23
N THR A 117 4.20 0.71 2.01
CA THR A 117 4.93 0.23 3.18
C THR A 117 4.99 1.28 4.27
N ASP A 118 5.28 0.83 5.48
CA ASP A 118 5.40 1.64 6.68
C ASP A 118 6.87 1.80 7.08
N VAL A 119 7.21 2.95 7.69
CA VAL A 119 8.56 3.13 8.24
C VAL A 119 8.73 2.26 9.48
N ASP A 120 7.83 2.32 10.43
CA ASP A 120 7.73 1.52 11.65
C ASP A 120 9.03 0.81 12.11
N MET A 121 9.00 -0.52 12.28
CA MET A 121 10.17 -1.34 12.62
C MET A 121 11.19 -1.43 11.47
N ASN A 122 10.81 -1.09 10.24
CA ASN A 122 11.70 -1.14 9.09
C ASN A 122 12.86 -0.12 9.19
N TRP A 123 12.75 0.85 10.10
CA TRP A 123 13.81 1.82 10.39
C TRP A 123 14.66 1.44 11.63
N SER A 124 14.62 0.17 12.04
CA SER A 124 15.35 -0.32 13.21
C SER A 124 16.80 -0.69 12.88
N ASN A 125 17.69 -0.45 13.86
CA ASN A 125 19.08 -0.96 13.83
C ASN A 125 19.20 -2.40 14.35
N GLU A 126 18.09 -3.10 14.58
CA GLU A 126 18.08 -4.51 14.96
C GLU A 126 18.66 -5.36 13.83
N ILE A 127 19.54 -6.31 14.19
CA ILE A 127 20.21 -7.17 13.22
C ILE A 127 19.28 -8.29 12.77
N ILE A 128 19.01 -8.37 11.46
CA ILE A 128 18.19 -9.39 10.82
C ILE A 128 18.99 -10.48 10.10
N ASP A 129 20.25 -10.22 9.78
CA ASP A 129 21.19 -11.18 9.19
C ASP A 129 22.49 -11.17 9.99
N PRO A 130 22.64 -12.02 11.03
CA PRO A 130 23.82 -12.04 11.87
C PRO A 130 25.13 -12.38 11.11
N GLN A 131 25.03 -13.10 9.97
CA GLN A 131 26.19 -13.44 9.16
C GLN A 131 26.76 -12.27 8.40
N LYS A 132 25.90 -11.32 8.01
CA LYS A 132 26.27 -10.12 7.25
C LYS A 132 26.29 -8.86 8.11
N GLY A 133 25.85 -8.94 9.37
CA GLY A 133 25.66 -7.78 10.25
C GLY A 133 24.58 -6.81 9.74
N LYS A 134 23.65 -7.29 8.90
CA LYS A 134 22.65 -6.46 8.22
C LYS A 134 21.50 -6.17 9.15
N THR A 135 21.11 -4.90 9.23
CA THR A 135 19.99 -4.41 10.03
C THR A 135 18.69 -4.26 9.18
N TYR A 136 17.55 -4.03 9.84
CA TYR A 136 16.30 -3.65 9.15
C TYR A 136 16.50 -2.38 8.32
N LYS A 137 17.17 -1.37 8.89
CA LYS A 137 17.46 -0.09 8.22
C LYS A 137 18.34 -0.29 6.97
N ASP A 138 19.35 -1.17 7.02
CA ASP A 138 20.16 -1.51 5.84
C ASP A 138 19.29 -2.16 4.76
N GLU A 139 18.39 -3.08 5.15
CA GLU A 139 17.48 -3.75 4.21
C GLU A 139 16.50 -2.75 3.60
N TRP A 140 16.04 -1.76 4.37
CA TRP A 140 15.22 -0.66 3.88
C TRP A 140 15.95 0.11 2.78
N HIS A 141 17.17 0.59 3.04
CA HIS A 141 17.97 1.32 2.05
C HIS A 141 18.24 0.51 0.78
N ASP A 142 18.55 -0.79 0.92
CA ASP A 142 18.72 -1.67 -0.24
C ASP A 142 17.43 -1.81 -1.04
N SER A 143 16.29 -1.87 -0.36
CA SER A 143 14.98 -1.99 -1.01
C SER A 143 14.63 -0.73 -1.79
N VAL A 144 14.92 0.44 -1.21
CA VAL A 144 14.79 1.74 -1.88
C VAL A 144 15.64 1.79 -3.13
N ALA A 145 16.92 1.45 -3.02
CA ALA A 145 17.84 1.42 -4.16
C ALA A 145 17.38 0.43 -5.24
N ALA A 146 16.90 -0.77 -4.84
CA ALA A 146 16.39 -1.78 -5.77
C ALA A 146 15.16 -1.30 -6.53
N CYS A 147 14.22 -0.62 -5.86
CA CYS A 147 13.05 -0.05 -6.53
C CYS A 147 13.46 1.01 -7.55
N GLN A 148 14.31 1.96 -7.15
CA GLN A 148 14.80 3.02 -8.05
C GLN A 148 15.45 2.42 -9.30
N ALA A 149 16.31 1.40 -9.12
CA ALA A 149 16.96 0.72 -10.23
C ALA A 149 15.98 0.00 -11.17
N LYS A 150 14.83 -0.43 -10.67
CA LYS A 150 13.79 -1.16 -11.43
C LYS A 150 12.67 -0.26 -11.93
N GLY A 151 12.68 1.03 -11.59
CA GLY A 151 11.60 1.97 -11.89
C GLY A 151 10.31 1.68 -11.13
N TYR A 152 10.40 1.07 -9.93
CA TYR A 152 9.25 0.91 -9.03
C TYR A 152 9.11 2.15 -8.15
N CYS A 153 7.88 2.44 -7.76
CA CYS A 153 7.51 3.59 -6.95
C CYS A 153 7.20 3.18 -5.52
N TYR A 154 7.21 4.16 -4.60
CA TYR A 154 6.86 3.97 -3.20
C TYR A 154 5.71 4.85 -2.78
N ALA A 155 4.90 4.32 -1.88
CA ALA A 155 3.97 5.05 -1.05
C ALA A 155 4.26 4.67 0.40
N VAL A 156 4.94 5.56 1.12
CA VAL A 156 5.47 5.30 2.47
C VAL A 156 4.70 6.10 3.49
N SER A 157 4.41 5.52 4.65
CA SER A 157 3.85 6.23 5.81
C SER A 157 4.80 6.15 7.00
N ASN A 158 5.02 7.27 7.68
CA ASN A 158 5.78 7.34 8.91
C ASN A 158 4.91 7.90 10.04
N PRO A 159 4.55 7.12 11.07
CA PRO A 159 5.05 5.74 11.32
C PRO A 159 4.36 4.65 10.50
N PHE A 160 3.05 4.73 10.22
CA PHE A 160 2.29 3.67 9.58
C PHE A 160 1.02 4.17 8.87
N PHE A 161 0.38 3.29 8.10
CA PHE A 161 -0.71 3.60 7.17
C PHE A 161 -1.94 4.24 7.86
N GLU A 162 -2.16 4.00 9.15
CA GLU A 162 -3.26 4.63 9.89
C GLU A 162 -3.18 6.17 9.87
N ILE A 163 -2.01 6.77 9.71
CA ILE A 163 -1.94 8.24 9.55
C ILE A 163 -2.57 8.70 8.23
N TRP A 164 -2.40 7.94 7.15
CA TRP A 164 -3.08 8.21 5.90
C TRP A 164 -4.61 8.16 6.06
N LEU A 165 -5.11 7.14 6.78
CA LEU A 165 -6.54 7.02 7.08
C LEU A 165 -7.04 8.18 7.94
N LEU A 166 -6.26 8.62 8.94
CA LEU A 166 -6.58 9.77 9.79
C LEU A 166 -6.77 11.04 8.96
N LEU A 167 -5.92 11.27 7.96
CA LEU A 167 -5.98 12.48 7.12
C LEU A 167 -7.29 12.67 6.35
N HIS A 168 -8.11 11.62 6.21
CA HIS A 168 -9.45 11.73 5.63
C HIS A 168 -10.43 12.45 6.56
N HIS A 169 -10.19 12.41 7.85
CA HIS A 169 -11.13 12.84 8.89
C HIS A 169 -10.65 14.06 9.65
N ASP A 170 -9.34 14.17 9.90
CA ASP A 170 -8.79 15.23 10.75
C ASP A 170 -7.36 15.61 10.33
N CYS A 171 -6.88 16.75 10.83
CA CYS A 171 -5.48 17.12 10.75
C CYS A 171 -4.70 16.52 11.92
N PRO A 172 -3.47 16.06 11.71
CA PRO A 172 -2.60 15.62 12.79
C PRO A 172 -2.29 16.78 13.74
N ASN A 173 -2.30 16.49 15.03
CA ASN A 173 -1.88 17.43 16.05
C ASN A 173 -0.44 17.14 16.52
N GLU A 174 0.06 17.94 17.46
CA GLU A 174 1.44 17.78 17.97
C GLU A 174 1.64 16.46 18.73
N GLU A 175 0.58 15.88 19.31
CA GLU A 175 0.66 14.56 19.96
C GLU A 175 0.86 13.46 18.92
N ASP A 176 0.15 13.52 17.79
CA ASP A 176 0.31 12.54 16.70
C ASP A 176 1.74 12.54 16.14
N LYS A 177 2.33 13.73 15.98
CA LYS A 177 3.66 13.90 15.39
C LYS A 177 4.78 13.30 16.23
N LYS A 178 4.56 13.10 17.53
CA LYS A 178 5.54 12.47 18.44
C LYS A 178 5.81 11.00 18.08
N TYR A 179 4.89 10.35 17.39
CA TYR A 179 5.05 8.95 16.97
C TYR A 179 5.87 8.77 15.68
N ALA A 180 6.38 9.85 15.10
CA ALA A 180 7.26 9.74 13.94
C ALA A 180 8.51 8.91 14.28
N VAL A 181 8.83 7.96 13.42
CA VAL A 181 10.08 7.21 13.51
C VAL A 181 11.20 8.03 12.88
N THR A 182 12.26 8.25 13.62
CA THR A 182 13.44 9.02 13.20
C THR A 182 14.72 8.30 13.62
N ASP A 183 15.88 8.86 13.32
CA ASP A 183 17.15 8.32 13.81
C ASP A 183 17.26 8.39 15.35
N ASP A 184 16.61 9.39 15.97
CA ASP A 184 16.64 9.65 17.41
C ASP A 184 15.42 9.05 18.13
N HIS A 185 14.37 8.63 17.40
CA HIS A 185 13.13 8.12 17.97
C HIS A 185 12.72 6.82 17.28
N ALA A 186 12.91 5.70 17.98
CA ALA A 186 12.55 4.38 17.49
C ALA A 186 11.03 4.18 17.44
N TYR A 187 10.59 3.23 16.62
CA TYR A 187 9.21 2.79 16.55
C TYR A 187 8.69 2.30 17.90
N GLU A 188 7.52 2.79 18.27
CA GLU A 188 6.75 2.32 19.42
C GLU A 188 5.39 1.81 18.98
N SER A 189 5.08 0.55 19.31
CA SER A 189 3.75 0.01 19.07
C SER A 189 2.71 0.74 19.92
N THR A 190 1.72 1.34 19.27
CA THR A 190 0.71 2.16 19.97
C THR A 190 -0.69 1.95 19.39
N PRO A 191 -1.74 1.93 20.23
CA PRO A 191 -3.12 1.98 19.76
C PRO A 191 -3.58 3.41 19.39
N HIS A 192 -2.75 4.45 19.61
CA HIS A 192 -3.10 5.86 19.54
C HIS A 192 -3.93 6.24 18.28
N PHE A 193 -3.44 5.88 17.07
CA PHE A 193 -4.12 6.27 15.84
C PHE A 193 -5.44 5.51 15.64
N ARG A 194 -5.52 4.24 16.06
CA ARG A 194 -6.76 3.46 16.00
C ARG A 194 -7.81 4.00 16.95
N GLU A 195 -7.42 4.37 18.17
CA GLU A 195 -8.30 5.02 19.14
C GLU A 195 -8.75 6.39 18.64
N ARG A 196 -7.85 7.15 17.99
CA ARG A 196 -8.19 8.43 17.41
C ARG A 196 -9.18 8.29 16.24
N LEU A 197 -8.97 7.34 15.33
CA LEU A 197 -9.92 7.01 14.27
C LEU A 197 -11.27 6.57 14.85
N GLU A 198 -11.28 5.77 15.91
CA GLU A 198 -12.52 5.37 16.59
C GLU A 198 -13.31 6.58 17.15
N ARG A 199 -12.62 7.54 17.78
CA ARG A 199 -13.24 8.80 18.24
C ARG A 199 -13.84 9.63 17.10
N LEU A 200 -13.29 9.53 15.91
CA LEU A 200 -13.79 10.18 14.68
C LEU A 200 -14.84 9.34 13.94
N ASN A 201 -15.35 8.26 14.55
CA ASN A 201 -16.26 7.28 13.95
C ASN A 201 -15.72 6.58 12.68
N ALA A 202 -14.40 6.57 12.50
CA ALA A 202 -13.70 5.91 11.40
C ALA A 202 -12.93 4.68 11.89
N ARG A 203 -13.60 3.86 12.71
CA ARG A 203 -13.00 2.71 13.39
C ARG A 203 -12.47 1.65 12.43
N ILE A 204 -11.23 1.24 12.65
CA ILE A 204 -10.66 0.01 12.06
C ILE A 204 -10.97 -1.15 13.02
N LYS A 205 -11.68 -2.17 12.54
CA LYS A 205 -12.00 -3.37 13.31
C LYS A 205 -11.35 -4.59 12.69
N ASN A 206 -10.43 -5.24 13.44
CA ASN A 206 -9.71 -6.42 12.95
C ASN A 206 -9.03 -6.17 11.59
N LYS A 207 -8.39 -5.02 11.43
CA LYS A 207 -7.78 -4.52 10.18
C LYS A 207 -8.76 -4.16 9.05
N HIS A 208 -10.08 -4.29 9.27
CA HIS A 208 -11.09 -3.90 8.28
C HIS A 208 -11.53 -2.46 8.47
N ILE A 209 -11.58 -1.72 7.36
CA ILE A 209 -12.13 -0.37 7.30
C ILE A 209 -13.63 -0.39 6.99
N LYS A 210 -14.31 0.76 7.19
CA LYS A 210 -15.69 0.93 6.75
C LYS A 210 -15.72 1.75 5.47
N ASP A 211 -16.36 1.24 4.44
CA ASP A 211 -16.48 1.89 3.13
C ASP A 211 -17.05 3.32 3.22
N ILE A 212 -18.05 3.53 4.09
CA ILE A 212 -18.73 4.81 4.24
C ILE A 212 -17.81 5.91 4.80
N ASP A 213 -16.72 5.54 5.44
CA ASP A 213 -15.80 6.49 6.07
C ASP A 213 -14.93 7.21 5.03
N TYR A 214 -14.86 6.68 3.78
CA TYR A 214 -14.01 7.19 2.70
C TYR A 214 -14.87 7.61 1.51
N THR A 215 -14.87 8.91 1.22
CA THR A 215 -15.60 9.53 0.10
C THR A 215 -14.61 10.29 -0.77
N GLU A 216 -15.02 10.65 -2.00
CA GLU A 216 -14.17 11.43 -2.93
C GLU A 216 -13.69 12.73 -2.29
N GLU A 217 -14.57 13.46 -1.60
CA GLU A 217 -14.21 14.69 -0.89
C GLU A 217 -13.17 14.44 0.19
N LYS A 218 -13.37 13.41 1.03
CA LYS A 218 -12.42 13.05 2.09
C LYS A 218 -11.07 12.62 1.53
N ILE A 219 -11.04 11.90 0.41
CA ILE A 219 -9.79 11.53 -0.29
C ILE A 219 -9.06 12.79 -0.75
N LYS A 220 -9.76 13.75 -1.37
CA LYS A 220 -9.17 15.03 -1.79
C LYS A 220 -8.61 15.82 -0.60
N ASN A 221 -9.33 15.84 0.52
CA ASN A 221 -8.86 16.48 1.75
C ASN A 221 -7.60 15.78 2.30
N ALA A 222 -7.58 14.44 2.31
CA ALA A 222 -6.41 13.67 2.75
C ALA A 222 -5.18 13.98 1.89
N VAL A 223 -5.33 14.05 0.57
CA VAL A 223 -4.25 14.44 -0.36
C VAL A 223 -3.70 15.81 0.00
N GLN A 224 -4.55 16.81 0.23
CA GLN A 224 -4.10 18.17 0.56
C GLN A 224 -3.37 18.21 1.91
N ARG A 225 -3.89 17.55 2.93
CA ARG A 225 -3.28 17.46 4.27
C ARG A 225 -1.92 16.74 4.21
N ALA A 226 -1.84 15.63 3.48
CA ALA A 226 -0.58 14.89 3.31
C ALA A 226 0.49 15.73 2.61
N LYS A 227 0.12 16.50 1.59
CA LYS A 227 1.03 17.43 0.92
C LYS A 227 1.61 18.50 1.85
N GLN A 228 0.83 18.96 2.84
CA GLN A 228 1.31 19.90 3.84
C GLN A 228 2.28 19.28 4.83
N LEU A 229 2.07 18.00 5.17
CA LEU A 229 2.97 17.24 6.06
C LEU A 229 4.28 16.85 5.38
N HIS A 230 4.25 16.55 4.09
CA HIS A 230 5.42 16.15 3.31
C HIS A 230 6.24 17.39 2.92
N ILE A 231 7.13 17.81 3.82
CA ILE A 231 7.88 19.08 3.72
C ILE A 231 8.91 19.01 2.59
N ASP A 232 9.73 17.96 2.56
CA ASP A 232 10.72 17.72 1.51
C ASP A 232 10.15 16.81 0.44
N LYS A 233 9.74 17.38 -0.69
CA LYS A 233 9.13 16.64 -1.80
C LYS A 233 10.10 15.70 -2.53
N ALA A 234 11.39 15.85 -2.34
CA ALA A 234 12.41 14.96 -2.90
C ALA A 234 12.64 13.72 -2.02
N ASP A 235 12.28 13.81 -0.73
CA ASP A 235 12.37 12.69 0.20
C ASP A 235 11.15 11.77 0.02
N LEU A 236 11.31 10.70 -0.71
CA LEU A 236 10.26 9.69 -0.94
C LEU A 236 10.03 8.77 0.27
N CYS A 237 10.93 8.80 1.25
CA CYS A 237 10.92 7.96 2.45
C CYS A 237 11.09 8.83 3.70
N PRO A 238 10.09 9.66 4.07
CA PRO A 238 10.26 10.69 5.07
C PRO A 238 10.61 10.13 6.45
N HIS A 239 11.67 10.69 7.04
CA HIS A 239 12.13 10.39 8.42
C HIS A 239 11.49 11.33 9.44
N TYR A 240 10.27 11.79 9.17
CA TYR A 240 9.45 12.65 10.00
C TYR A 240 7.99 12.28 9.78
N PHE A 241 7.10 12.76 10.63
CA PHE A 241 5.68 12.47 10.52
C PHE A 241 5.11 12.94 9.18
N ALA A 242 4.94 12.00 8.27
CA ALA A 242 4.42 12.27 6.93
C ALA A 242 3.92 10.98 6.26
N THR A 243 3.23 11.13 5.13
CA THR A 243 2.91 10.02 4.24
C THR A 243 3.01 10.47 2.79
N THR A 244 3.60 9.62 1.94
CA THR A 244 3.68 9.83 0.49
C THR A 244 2.59 9.08 -0.29
N VAL A 245 1.64 8.45 0.40
CA VAL A 245 0.48 7.76 -0.22
C VAL A 245 -0.32 8.69 -1.14
N TYR A 246 -0.33 10.00 -0.85
CA TYR A 246 -0.98 10.98 -1.71
C TYR A 246 -0.42 11.00 -3.15
N MET A 247 0.88 10.71 -3.32
CA MET A 247 1.50 10.66 -4.66
C MET A 247 0.91 9.54 -5.51
N LEU A 248 0.69 8.37 -4.89
CA LEU A 248 -0.02 7.27 -5.54
C LEU A 248 -1.47 7.66 -5.88
N LEU A 249 -2.17 8.34 -4.96
CA LEU A 249 -3.54 8.79 -5.22
C LEU A 249 -3.61 9.79 -6.39
N GLU A 250 -2.65 10.69 -6.51
CA GLU A 250 -2.56 11.60 -7.66
C GLU A 250 -2.37 10.82 -8.96
N LYS A 251 -1.49 9.81 -8.97
CA LYS A 251 -1.33 8.93 -10.13
C LYS A 251 -2.60 8.14 -10.47
N ILE A 252 -3.31 7.67 -9.47
CA ILE A 252 -4.62 7.02 -9.66
C ILE A 252 -5.64 8.01 -10.25
N MET A 253 -5.67 9.24 -9.76
CA MET A 253 -6.59 10.27 -10.26
C MET A 253 -6.27 10.71 -11.69
N GLU A 254 -4.99 10.68 -12.11
CA GLU A 254 -4.59 10.92 -13.51
C GLU A 254 -5.19 9.88 -14.49
N LEU A 255 -5.60 8.70 -14.00
CA LEU A 255 -6.25 7.68 -14.82
C LEU A 255 -7.74 7.94 -15.07
N LEU A 256 -8.33 8.90 -14.37
CA LEU A 256 -9.72 9.28 -14.59
C LEU A 256 -9.89 9.84 -16.01
N PRO A 257 -11.00 9.55 -16.69
CA PRO A 257 -11.29 10.21 -17.95
C PRO A 257 -11.44 11.71 -17.72
N GLU A 258 -10.90 12.50 -18.65
CA GLU A 258 -11.14 13.95 -18.63
C GLU A 258 -12.65 14.18 -18.60
N THR A 259 -13.11 14.96 -17.63
CA THR A 259 -14.52 15.35 -17.56
C THR A 259 -14.82 16.23 -18.77
N PRO A 260 -15.83 15.90 -19.59
CA PRO A 260 -16.15 16.66 -20.80
C PRO A 260 -16.58 18.10 -20.51
#